data_8763bd1e362bcae0a9cd25663efe3d95
#
_entry.id   8763bd1e362bcae0a9cd25663efe3d95
#
_cell.length_a   1.000
_cell.length_b   1.000
_cell.length_c   1.000
_cell.angle_alpha   90.00
_cell.angle_beta   90.00
_cell.angle_gamma   90.00
#
_symmetry.space_group_name_H-M   'P 1'
#
loop_
_entity.id
_entity.type
_entity.pdbx_description
1 polymer ?
#
loop_
_entity_poly.entity_id
_entity_poly.type
_entity_poly.pdbx_seq_one_letter_code
_entity_poly.pdbx_strand_id
1 'polypeptide(L)'
;VTAVDGVDLTVREGEVFGVLGRSGAGKSTLLRCVNLLERPDSGRVLIDGSDLLALRGAGLRRARQGIGMIHQHFGLLGSRTVAGNVAFPLEVMGVPRAERAARVAELLDLVGLTEHARAYPAQISGGQKQRVGIARALAGRPKVLLSDEATSALDPETTASILELLRDLNRRLGLTVLLITHEMDVVKRICDSAAVMHAGRFTESGPVTELLARPGSELARGLFPLPPAEPRAGSTVVEVTFVGGATEEPFVSALARKYSVDVNILGGAVETIAGERVGRLQLELPGEPSVNAAQLAFLREAGLSVDVRTSDPAEPLTAEEDAR
;
A
#
# COMPACT_ATOMS: atom_id res chain seq x y z
N VAL A 1 -9.15 25.06 -1.61
CA VAL A 1 -8.13 24.15 -1.04
C VAL A 1 -7.62 23.28 -2.17
N THR A 2 -6.30 23.24 -2.40
CA THR A 2 -5.68 22.35 -3.38
C THR A 2 -5.55 20.96 -2.75
N ALA A 3 -6.25 19.96 -3.31
CA ALA A 3 -6.28 18.61 -2.76
C ALA A 3 -5.14 17.72 -3.31
N VAL A 4 -4.69 17.99 -4.56
CA VAL A 4 -3.55 17.32 -5.21
C VAL A 4 -2.71 18.42 -5.85
N ASP A 5 -1.43 18.48 -5.53
CA ASP A 5 -0.54 19.57 -5.92
C ASP A 5 0.78 19.05 -6.48
N GLY A 6 0.94 19.11 -7.79
CA GLY A 6 2.17 18.74 -8.48
C GLY A 6 2.59 17.28 -8.26
N VAL A 7 1.64 16.35 -8.36
CA VAL A 7 1.91 14.91 -8.20
C VAL A 7 2.26 14.29 -9.54
N ASP A 8 3.47 13.70 -9.62
CA ASP A 8 3.90 12.85 -10.72
C ASP A 8 3.92 11.39 -10.23
N LEU A 9 3.15 10.53 -10.92
CA LEU A 9 2.98 9.12 -10.58
C LEU A 9 3.17 8.26 -11.83
N THR A 10 4.03 7.27 -11.73
CA THR A 10 4.16 6.21 -12.74
C THR A 10 3.96 4.86 -12.08
N VAL A 11 2.99 4.09 -12.58
CA VAL A 11 2.72 2.71 -12.16
C VAL A 11 3.02 1.80 -13.34
N ARG A 12 3.88 0.81 -13.16
CA ARG A 12 4.26 -0.13 -14.21
C ARG A 12 3.16 -1.15 -14.46
N GLU A 13 3.13 -1.72 -15.66
CA GLU A 13 2.19 -2.79 -15.97
C GLU A 13 2.41 -4.00 -15.04
N GLY A 14 1.32 -4.54 -14.48
CA GLY A 14 1.35 -5.66 -13.56
C GLY A 14 1.81 -5.32 -12.13
N GLU A 15 2.18 -4.09 -11.85
CA GLU A 15 2.63 -3.63 -10.54
C GLU A 15 1.46 -3.39 -9.59
N VAL A 16 1.69 -3.66 -8.30
CA VAL A 16 0.83 -3.20 -7.21
C VAL A 16 1.47 -1.97 -6.57
N PHE A 17 0.88 -0.81 -6.79
CA PHE A 17 1.36 0.47 -6.26
C PHE A 17 0.45 0.98 -5.14
N GLY A 18 1.04 1.28 -3.97
CA GLY A 18 0.33 1.81 -2.81
C GLY A 18 0.56 3.31 -2.61
N VAL A 19 -0.51 4.08 -2.40
CA VAL A 19 -0.41 5.48 -1.95
C VAL A 19 -0.86 5.55 -0.50
N LEU A 20 0.09 5.88 0.38
CA LEU A 20 -0.14 6.03 1.81
C LEU A 20 -0.29 7.51 2.18
N GLY A 21 -0.94 7.75 3.29
CA GLY A 21 -1.04 9.08 3.89
C GLY A 21 -2.19 9.17 4.87
N ARG A 22 -2.16 10.17 5.74
CA ARG A 22 -3.22 10.45 6.72
C ARG A 22 -4.54 10.79 6.02
N SER A 23 -5.65 10.75 6.77
CA SER A 23 -6.93 11.27 6.29
C SER A 23 -6.77 12.73 5.84
N GLY A 24 -7.41 13.09 4.73
CA GLY A 24 -7.28 14.45 4.16
C GLY A 24 -6.00 14.73 3.35
N ALA A 25 -5.07 13.78 3.22
CA ALA A 25 -3.83 14.00 2.45
C ALA A 25 -4.02 14.18 0.93
N GLY A 26 -5.23 13.91 0.39
CA GLY A 26 -5.54 14.03 -1.04
C GLY A 26 -5.64 12.70 -1.79
N LYS A 27 -5.42 11.56 -1.14
CA LYS A 27 -5.37 10.22 -1.75
C LYS A 27 -6.61 9.87 -2.59
N SER A 28 -7.82 10.00 -2.01
CA SER A 28 -9.08 9.68 -2.72
C SER A 28 -9.32 10.65 -3.87
N THR A 29 -8.93 11.92 -3.76
CA THR A 29 -8.98 12.89 -4.87
C THR A 29 -8.03 12.48 -5.98
N LEU A 30 -6.80 12.08 -5.67
CA LEU A 30 -5.85 11.54 -6.65
C LEU A 30 -6.45 10.33 -7.39
N LEU A 31 -7.01 9.37 -6.65
CA LEU A 31 -7.62 8.18 -7.24
C LEU A 31 -8.81 8.53 -8.16
N ARG A 32 -9.63 9.52 -7.77
CA ARG A 32 -10.75 10.02 -8.59
C ARG A 32 -10.27 10.78 -9.81
N CYS A 33 -9.11 11.44 -9.76
CA CYS A 33 -8.48 12.04 -10.92
C CYS A 33 -7.99 10.97 -11.91
N VAL A 34 -7.45 9.85 -11.43
CA VAL A 34 -6.98 8.76 -12.30
C VAL A 34 -8.10 8.17 -13.15
N ASN A 35 -9.32 8.00 -12.62
CA ASN A 35 -10.47 7.53 -13.38
C ASN A 35 -11.36 8.66 -13.94
N LEU A 36 -10.90 9.91 -13.80
CA LEU A 36 -11.62 11.14 -14.18
C LEU A 36 -13.04 11.27 -13.58
N LEU A 37 -13.31 10.69 -12.41
CA LEU A 37 -14.49 11.06 -11.62
C LEU A 37 -14.37 12.51 -11.14
N GLU A 38 -13.17 12.94 -10.84
CA GLU A 38 -12.79 14.34 -10.68
C GLU A 38 -11.82 14.72 -11.79
N ARG A 39 -11.96 15.93 -12.36
CA ARG A 39 -11.11 16.39 -13.43
C ARG A 39 -10.02 17.29 -12.84
N PRO A 40 -8.73 16.94 -12.98
CA PRO A 40 -7.67 17.84 -12.51
C PRO A 40 -7.66 19.14 -13.29
N ASP A 41 -7.27 20.24 -12.64
CA ASP A 41 -7.16 21.57 -13.23
C ASP A 41 -6.05 21.64 -14.27
N SER A 42 -4.96 20.89 -14.07
CA SER A 42 -3.81 20.83 -14.97
C SER A 42 -3.13 19.46 -14.94
N GLY A 43 -2.25 19.20 -15.87
CA GLY A 43 -1.52 17.95 -15.99
C GLY A 43 -2.15 16.98 -16.99
N ARG A 44 -1.79 15.69 -16.90
CA ARG A 44 -2.26 14.61 -17.79
C ARG A 44 -2.50 13.33 -16.99
N VAL A 45 -3.44 12.51 -17.47
CA VAL A 45 -3.67 11.16 -16.94
C VAL A 45 -3.54 10.19 -18.11
N LEU A 46 -2.45 9.44 -18.13
CA LEU A 46 -2.14 8.47 -19.18
C LEU A 46 -2.42 7.07 -18.65
N ILE A 47 -3.25 6.31 -19.37
CA ILE A 47 -3.47 4.89 -19.11
C ILE A 47 -3.24 4.14 -20.43
N ASP A 48 -2.31 3.20 -20.44
CA ASP A 48 -1.93 2.45 -21.63
C ASP A 48 -1.63 3.38 -22.83
N GLY A 49 -0.86 4.45 -22.55
CA GLY A 49 -0.47 5.48 -23.53
C GLY A 49 -1.58 6.44 -23.95
N SER A 50 -2.82 6.24 -23.50
CA SER A 50 -3.96 7.10 -23.87
C SER A 50 -4.17 8.19 -22.83
N ASP A 51 -4.19 9.46 -23.25
CA ASP A 51 -4.55 10.59 -22.37
C ASP A 51 -6.07 10.64 -22.15
N LEU A 52 -6.49 10.29 -20.94
CA LEU A 52 -7.91 10.30 -20.58
C LEU A 52 -8.50 11.71 -20.58
N LEU A 53 -7.70 12.76 -20.34
CA LEU A 53 -8.17 14.13 -20.34
C LEU A 53 -8.54 14.63 -21.72
N ALA A 54 -7.98 14.05 -22.77
CA ALA A 54 -8.33 14.34 -24.15
C ALA A 54 -9.66 13.69 -24.57
N LEU A 55 -10.12 12.65 -23.84
CA LEU A 55 -11.33 11.91 -24.18
C LEU A 55 -12.60 12.60 -23.65
N ARG A 56 -13.71 12.40 -24.39
CA ARG A 56 -15.05 12.87 -24.01
C ARG A 56 -16.13 11.86 -24.42
N GLY A 57 -17.31 11.97 -23.83
CA GLY A 57 -18.49 11.20 -24.22
C GLY A 57 -18.26 9.70 -24.29
N ALA A 58 -18.51 9.08 -25.44
CA ALA A 58 -18.37 7.64 -25.64
C ALA A 58 -16.92 7.13 -25.48
N GLY A 59 -15.93 7.94 -25.93
CA GLY A 59 -14.50 7.61 -25.78
C GLY A 59 -14.09 7.48 -24.31
N LEU A 60 -14.47 8.43 -23.47
CA LEU A 60 -14.19 8.40 -22.04
C LEU A 60 -14.92 7.25 -21.35
N ARG A 61 -16.20 6.99 -21.69
CA ARG A 61 -16.93 5.83 -21.16
C ARG A 61 -16.23 4.51 -21.49
N ARG A 62 -15.72 4.35 -22.72
CA ARG A 62 -14.98 3.16 -23.13
C ARG A 62 -13.66 3.01 -22.38
N ALA A 63 -12.90 4.10 -22.22
CA ALA A 63 -11.67 4.08 -21.44
C ALA A 63 -11.92 3.67 -19.98
N ARG A 64 -12.96 4.18 -19.34
CA ARG A 64 -13.36 3.79 -17.97
C ARG A 64 -13.78 2.32 -17.84
N GLN A 65 -14.24 1.66 -18.90
CA GLN A 65 -14.53 0.23 -18.87
C GLN A 65 -13.27 -0.61 -18.70
N GLY A 66 -12.10 -0.07 -19.09
CA GLY A 66 -10.79 -0.68 -18.85
C GLY A 66 -10.22 -0.43 -17.44
N ILE A 67 -10.97 0.27 -16.57
CA ILE A 67 -10.57 0.60 -15.21
C ILE A 67 -11.60 -0.01 -14.25
N GLY A 68 -11.18 -0.98 -13.43
CA GLY A 68 -11.98 -1.49 -12.32
C GLY A 68 -11.83 -0.60 -11.10
N MET A 69 -12.87 -0.51 -10.27
CA MET A 69 -12.79 0.23 -9.01
C MET A 69 -13.41 -0.55 -7.86
N ILE A 70 -12.65 -0.72 -6.80
CA ILE A 70 -13.08 -1.26 -5.51
C ILE A 70 -13.27 -0.09 -4.57
N HIS A 71 -14.45 0.01 -3.97
CA HIS A 71 -14.84 1.11 -3.09
C HIS A 71 -14.69 0.74 -1.61
N GLN A 72 -14.40 1.70 -0.78
CA GLN A 72 -14.25 1.58 0.67
C GLN A 72 -15.50 0.95 1.33
N HIS A 73 -16.70 1.37 0.97
CA HIS A 73 -17.97 0.93 1.55
C HIS A 73 -18.70 -0.10 0.66
N PHE A 74 -17.98 -1.00 -0.01
CA PHE A 74 -18.50 -2.05 -0.89
C PHE A 74 -19.33 -1.52 -2.07
N GLY A 75 -20.18 -0.51 -1.88
CA GLY A 75 -21.05 0.10 -2.89
C GLY A 75 -21.98 -0.90 -3.58
N LEU A 76 -22.43 -1.94 -2.89
CA LEU A 76 -23.30 -2.97 -3.46
C LEU A 76 -24.75 -2.48 -3.57
N LEU A 77 -25.42 -2.89 -4.65
CA LEU A 77 -26.84 -2.65 -4.85
C LEU A 77 -27.63 -3.61 -3.97
N GLY A 78 -28.25 -3.09 -2.89
CA GLY A 78 -28.97 -3.89 -1.90
C GLY A 78 -30.18 -4.64 -2.46
N SER A 79 -30.79 -4.13 -3.54
CA SER A 79 -31.93 -4.75 -4.25
C SER A 79 -31.52 -5.85 -5.25
N ARG A 80 -30.23 -6.09 -5.44
CA ARG A 80 -29.69 -7.12 -6.34
C ARG A 80 -28.99 -8.22 -5.57
N THR A 81 -29.08 -9.44 -6.08
CA THR A 81 -28.29 -10.57 -5.57
C THR A 81 -26.80 -10.34 -5.77
N VAL A 82 -25.97 -11.19 -5.19
CA VAL A 82 -24.51 -11.24 -5.41
C VAL A 82 -24.22 -11.34 -6.92
N ALA A 83 -24.80 -12.32 -7.61
CA ALA A 83 -24.64 -12.45 -9.07
C ALA A 83 -25.13 -11.21 -9.82
N GLY A 84 -26.24 -10.61 -9.38
CA GLY A 84 -26.80 -9.38 -9.97
C GLY A 84 -25.89 -8.17 -9.79
N ASN A 85 -25.16 -8.05 -8.67
CA ASN A 85 -24.15 -7.03 -8.46
C ASN A 85 -22.96 -7.17 -9.41
N VAL A 86 -22.46 -8.40 -9.58
CA VAL A 86 -21.34 -8.69 -10.50
C VAL A 86 -21.76 -8.51 -11.96
N ALA A 87 -23.03 -8.84 -12.31
CA ALA A 87 -23.56 -8.68 -13.67
C ALA A 87 -23.77 -7.20 -14.06
N PHE A 88 -23.95 -6.30 -13.08
CA PHE A 88 -24.38 -4.92 -13.34
C PHE A 88 -23.46 -4.15 -14.32
N PRO A 89 -22.12 -4.14 -14.17
CA PRO A 89 -21.26 -3.48 -15.14
C PRO A 89 -21.43 -4.04 -16.57
N LEU A 90 -21.57 -5.35 -16.70
CA LEU A 90 -21.75 -6.02 -18.00
C LEU A 90 -23.10 -5.66 -18.64
N GLU A 91 -24.14 -5.42 -17.82
CA GLU A 91 -25.44 -4.92 -18.30
C GLU A 91 -25.30 -3.51 -18.89
N VAL A 92 -24.61 -2.63 -18.16
CA VAL A 92 -24.33 -1.25 -18.61
C VAL A 92 -23.49 -1.23 -19.89
N MET A 93 -22.59 -2.19 -20.04
CA MET A 93 -21.75 -2.36 -21.25
C MET A 93 -22.52 -2.98 -22.42
N GLY A 94 -23.77 -3.45 -22.23
CA GLY A 94 -24.57 -4.08 -23.27
C GLY A 94 -24.16 -5.51 -23.64
N VAL A 95 -23.41 -6.20 -22.75
CA VAL A 95 -22.96 -7.59 -22.98
C VAL A 95 -24.19 -8.53 -23.08
N PRO A 96 -24.27 -9.44 -24.05
CA PRO A 96 -25.37 -10.37 -24.18
C PRO A 96 -25.59 -11.24 -22.95
N ARG A 97 -26.86 -11.59 -22.65
CA ARG A 97 -27.26 -12.30 -21.41
C ARG A 97 -26.49 -13.60 -21.17
N ALA A 98 -26.27 -14.39 -22.21
CA ALA A 98 -25.56 -15.67 -22.11
C ALA A 98 -24.08 -15.46 -21.71
N GLU A 99 -23.40 -14.52 -22.36
CA GLU A 99 -22.00 -14.17 -22.05
C GLU A 99 -21.87 -13.58 -20.64
N ARG A 100 -22.83 -12.73 -20.22
CA ARG A 100 -22.87 -12.21 -18.84
C ARG A 100 -22.97 -13.34 -17.82
N ALA A 101 -23.86 -14.31 -18.05
CA ALA A 101 -24.06 -15.42 -17.12
C ALA A 101 -22.77 -16.25 -16.94
N ALA A 102 -22.09 -16.57 -18.05
CA ALA A 102 -20.82 -17.28 -18.03
C ALA A 102 -19.74 -16.49 -17.30
N ARG A 103 -19.60 -15.18 -17.59
CA ARG A 103 -18.61 -14.32 -16.96
C ARG A 103 -18.86 -14.13 -15.46
N VAL A 104 -20.12 -13.99 -15.05
CA VAL A 104 -20.50 -13.89 -13.64
C VAL A 104 -20.14 -15.17 -12.87
N ALA A 105 -20.44 -16.35 -13.46
CA ALA A 105 -20.08 -17.62 -12.85
C ALA A 105 -18.56 -17.75 -12.65
N GLU A 106 -17.76 -17.43 -13.68
CA GLU A 106 -16.30 -17.41 -13.62
C GLU A 106 -15.79 -16.49 -12.51
N LEU A 107 -16.34 -15.28 -12.40
CA LEU A 107 -15.90 -14.30 -11.41
C LEU A 107 -16.28 -14.69 -9.98
N LEU A 108 -17.45 -15.28 -9.79
CA LEU A 108 -17.89 -15.78 -8.48
C LEU A 108 -17.04 -16.96 -8.02
N ASP A 109 -16.66 -17.86 -8.93
CA ASP A 109 -15.71 -18.93 -8.65
C ASP A 109 -14.33 -18.37 -8.25
N LEU A 110 -13.83 -17.40 -9.03
CA LEU A 110 -12.55 -16.75 -8.81
C LEU A 110 -12.41 -16.09 -7.41
N VAL A 111 -13.53 -15.55 -6.87
CA VAL A 111 -13.54 -14.94 -5.53
C VAL A 111 -14.10 -15.87 -4.45
N GLY A 112 -14.43 -17.14 -4.77
CA GLY A 112 -14.93 -18.14 -3.83
C GLY A 112 -16.35 -17.86 -3.33
N LEU A 113 -17.26 -17.36 -4.19
CA LEU A 113 -18.63 -16.99 -3.83
C LEU A 113 -19.71 -17.70 -4.66
N THR A 114 -19.38 -18.81 -5.31
CA THR A 114 -20.32 -19.56 -6.17
C THR A 114 -21.60 -19.93 -5.42
N GLU A 115 -21.48 -20.45 -4.20
CA GLU A 115 -22.63 -20.85 -3.36
C GLU A 115 -23.51 -19.65 -2.94
N HIS A 116 -22.95 -18.44 -2.94
CA HIS A 116 -23.64 -17.22 -2.52
C HIS A 116 -24.28 -16.45 -3.69
N ALA A 117 -24.23 -16.98 -4.92
CA ALA A 117 -24.67 -16.27 -6.12
C ALA A 117 -26.09 -15.67 -6.02
N ARG A 118 -27.01 -16.38 -5.33
CA ARG A 118 -28.41 -15.98 -5.15
C ARG A 118 -28.67 -15.15 -3.89
N ALA A 119 -27.70 -15.05 -2.98
CA ALA A 119 -27.83 -14.26 -1.75
C ALA A 119 -27.90 -12.76 -2.05
N TYR A 120 -28.51 -12.01 -1.18
CA TYR A 120 -28.53 -10.56 -1.20
C TYR A 120 -27.43 -9.98 -0.30
N PRO A 121 -26.96 -8.73 -0.51
CA PRO A 121 -25.92 -8.12 0.33
C PRO A 121 -26.19 -8.15 1.82
N ALA A 122 -27.44 -8.10 2.25
CA ALA A 122 -27.82 -8.18 3.65
C ALA A 122 -27.61 -9.59 4.27
N GLN A 123 -27.41 -10.62 3.47
CA GLN A 123 -27.30 -12.03 3.88
C GLN A 123 -25.84 -12.52 3.90
N ILE A 124 -24.87 -11.67 3.61
CA ILE A 124 -23.45 -12.02 3.50
C ILE A 124 -22.58 -11.15 4.42
N SER A 125 -21.43 -11.69 4.84
CA SER A 125 -20.47 -10.99 5.73
C SER A 125 -19.79 -9.81 5.04
N GLY A 126 -19.09 -8.97 5.82
CA GLY A 126 -18.28 -7.86 5.30
C GLY A 126 -17.22 -8.30 4.30
N GLY A 127 -16.45 -9.34 4.61
CA GLY A 127 -15.45 -9.90 3.70
C GLY A 127 -16.07 -10.48 2.43
N GLN A 128 -17.23 -11.14 2.53
CA GLN A 128 -17.97 -11.60 1.35
C GLN A 128 -18.47 -10.43 0.49
N LYS A 129 -18.96 -9.33 1.10
CA LYS A 129 -19.32 -8.10 0.37
C LYS A 129 -18.14 -7.53 -0.39
N GLN A 130 -16.96 -7.53 0.24
CA GLN A 130 -15.73 -7.05 -0.40
C GLN A 130 -15.34 -7.93 -1.60
N ARG A 131 -15.42 -9.26 -1.46
CA ARG A 131 -15.19 -10.19 -2.58
C ARG A 131 -16.18 -9.97 -3.73
N VAL A 132 -17.45 -9.64 -3.46
CA VAL A 132 -18.42 -9.23 -4.49
C VAL A 132 -17.99 -7.92 -5.15
N GLY A 133 -17.52 -6.94 -4.38
CA GLY A 133 -16.96 -5.68 -4.90
C GLY A 133 -15.79 -5.88 -5.84
N ILE A 134 -14.87 -6.79 -5.48
CA ILE A 134 -13.74 -7.20 -6.32
C ILE A 134 -14.22 -7.87 -7.62
N ALA A 135 -15.09 -8.87 -7.52
CA ALA A 135 -15.65 -9.56 -8.68
C ALA A 135 -16.36 -8.59 -9.65
N ARG A 136 -17.13 -7.64 -9.10
CA ARG A 136 -17.78 -6.58 -9.88
C ARG A 136 -16.78 -5.67 -10.58
N ALA A 137 -15.70 -5.27 -9.89
CA ALA A 137 -14.64 -4.44 -10.47
C ALA A 137 -13.93 -5.15 -11.65
N LEU A 138 -13.82 -6.48 -11.59
CA LEU A 138 -13.20 -7.32 -12.62
C LEU A 138 -14.12 -7.68 -13.78
N ALA A 139 -15.42 -7.35 -13.69
CA ALA A 139 -16.42 -7.79 -14.67
C ALA A 139 -16.06 -7.37 -16.10
N GLY A 140 -15.64 -6.13 -16.30
CA GLY A 140 -15.27 -5.55 -17.60
C GLY A 140 -13.89 -5.98 -18.14
N ARG A 141 -13.20 -6.92 -17.50
CA ARG A 141 -11.80 -7.28 -17.81
C ARG A 141 -10.88 -6.05 -17.83
N PRO A 142 -10.80 -5.30 -16.72
CA PRO A 142 -9.98 -4.10 -16.67
C PRO A 142 -8.50 -4.46 -16.75
N LYS A 143 -7.68 -3.55 -17.28
CA LYS A 143 -6.22 -3.60 -17.20
C LYS A 143 -5.71 -2.97 -15.90
N VAL A 144 -6.44 -1.96 -15.39
CA VAL A 144 -6.10 -1.22 -14.17
C VAL A 144 -7.21 -1.42 -13.13
N LEU A 145 -6.81 -1.75 -11.93
CA LEU A 145 -7.69 -1.87 -10.76
C LEU A 145 -7.35 -0.77 -9.76
N LEU A 146 -8.29 0.10 -9.51
CA LEU A 146 -8.20 1.14 -8.48
C LEU A 146 -8.85 0.62 -7.20
N SER A 147 -8.22 0.83 -6.06
CA SER A 147 -8.72 0.40 -4.76
C SER A 147 -8.70 1.57 -3.76
N ASP A 148 -9.89 1.99 -3.34
CA ASP A 148 -10.08 3.05 -2.36
C ASP A 148 -10.33 2.43 -0.98
N GLU A 149 -9.28 2.36 -0.15
CA GLU A 149 -9.33 1.83 1.24
C GLU A 149 -10.16 0.55 1.42
N ALA A 150 -9.95 -0.42 0.52
CA ALA A 150 -10.81 -1.59 0.38
C ALA A 150 -10.87 -2.53 1.61
N THR A 151 -10.00 -2.33 2.60
CA THR A 151 -9.88 -3.17 3.80
C THR A 151 -10.25 -2.47 5.10
N SER A 152 -10.40 -1.13 5.09
CA SER A 152 -10.57 -0.32 6.30
C SER A 152 -11.80 -0.64 7.17
N ALA A 153 -12.80 -1.36 6.60
CA ALA A 153 -14.02 -1.76 7.31
C ALA A 153 -14.03 -3.25 7.69
N LEU A 154 -12.88 -3.93 7.62
CA LEU A 154 -12.74 -5.38 7.83
C LEU A 154 -11.87 -5.67 9.06
N ASP A 155 -12.09 -6.82 9.67
CA ASP A 155 -11.22 -7.33 10.71
C ASP A 155 -9.84 -7.76 10.12
N PRO A 156 -8.78 -7.88 10.94
CA PRO A 156 -7.44 -8.17 10.45
C PRO A 156 -7.29 -9.50 9.68
N GLU A 157 -8.02 -10.55 10.07
CA GLU A 157 -7.98 -11.85 9.39
C GLU A 157 -8.63 -11.77 8.01
N THR A 158 -9.79 -11.16 7.95
CA THR A 158 -10.50 -10.90 6.68
C THR A 158 -9.67 -10.00 5.77
N THR A 159 -9.05 -8.94 6.32
CA THR A 159 -8.12 -8.05 5.59
C THR A 159 -7.00 -8.86 4.94
N ALA A 160 -6.31 -9.73 5.71
CA ALA A 160 -5.25 -10.59 5.18
C ALA A 160 -5.73 -11.43 3.99
N SER A 161 -6.89 -12.08 4.14
CA SER A 161 -7.50 -12.92 3.10
C SER A 161 -7.87 -12.13 1.83
N ILE A 162 -8.34 -10.88 1.97
CA ILE A 162 -8.65 -10.00 0.82
C ILE A 162 -7.37 -9.55 0.11
N LEU A 163 -6.32 -9.22 0.85
CA LEU A 163 -5.04 -8.81 0.28
C LEU A 163 -4.37 -9.97 -0.48
N GLU A 164 -4.41 -11.19 0.07
CA GLU A 164 -3.94 -12.40 -0.61
C GLU A 164 -4.71 -12.64 -1.91
N LEU A 165 -6.04 -12.52 -1.88
CA LEU A 165 -6.87 -12.60 -3.08
C LEU A 165 -6.47 -11.55 -4.12
N LEU A 166 -6.29 -10.28 -3.72
CA LEU A 166 -5.87 -9.22 -4.64
C LEU A 166 -4.49 -9.49 -5.24
N ARG A 167 -3.54 -10.00 -4.46
CA ARG A 167 -2.21 -10.37 -4.94
C ARG A 167 -2.25 -11.55 -5.92
N ASP A 168 -3.06 -12.57 -5.65
CA ASP A 168 -3.28 -13.70 -6.55
C ASP A 168 -3.91 -13.24 -7.88
N LEU A 169 -4.95 -12.40 -7.81
CA LEU A 169 -5.59 -11.83 -8.98
C LEU A 169 -4.63 -10.96 -9.81
N ASN A 170 -3.82 -10.12 -9.17
CA ASN A 170 -2.80 -9.34 -9.85
C ASN A 170 -1.86 -10.24 -10.66
N ARG A 171 -1.32 -11.30 -10.04
CA ARG A 171 -0.40 -12.23 -10.69
C ARG A 171 -1.04 -13.04 -11.81
N ARG A 172 -2.24 -13.59 -11.56
CA ARG A 172 -2.93 -14.49 -12.52
C ARG A 172 -3.50 -13.75 -13.73
N LEU A 173 -3.96 -12.52 -13.55
CA LEU A 173 -4.62 -11.74 -14.58
C LEU A 173 -3.73 -10.65 -15.20
N GLY A 174 -2.51 -10.45 -14.69
CA GLY A 174 -1.59 -9.38 -15.12
C GLY A 174 -2.15 -7.97 -14.83
N LEU A 175 -2.92 -7.82 -13.74
CA LEU A 175 -3.57 -6.56 -13.40
C LEU A 175 -2.56 -5.54 -12.87
N THR A 176 -2.63 -4.30 -13.34
CA THR A 176 -1.98 -3.17 -12.69
C THR A 176 -2.90 -2.65 -11.58
N VAL A 177 -2.40 -2.57 -10.35
CA VAL A 177 -3.20 -2.17 -9.19
C VAL A 177 -2.67 -0.86 -8.61
N LEU A 178 -3.54 0.15 -8.49
CA LEU A 178 -3.28 1.35 -7.72
C LEU A 178 -4.22 1.36 -6.52
N LEU A 179 -3.67 1.24 -5.33
CA LEU A 179 -4.46 1.28 -4.10
C LEU A 179 -4.09 2.49 -3.24
N ILE A 180 -5.07 3.01 -2.55
CA ILE A 180 -4.84 3.99 -1.49
C ILE A 180 -5.19 3.37 -0.13
N THR A 181 -4.39 3.68 0.87
CA THR A 181 -4.55 3.17 2.22
C THR A 181 -3.90 4.10 3.25
N HIS A 182 -4.32 4.00 4.48
CA HIS A 182 -3.60 4.54 5.64
C HIS A 182 -2.96 3.41 6.47
N GLU A 183 -3.19 2.15 6.08
CA GLU A 183 -2.71 0.95 6.77
C GLU A 183 -1.35 0.51 6.24
N MET A 184 -0.31 0.52 7.09
CA MET A 184 1.04 0.10 6.72
C MET A 184 1.11 -1.40 6.37
N ASP A 185 0.30 -2.23 7.02
CA ASP A 185 0.27 -3.68 6.77
C ASP A 185 -0.20 -4.03 5.35
N VAL A 186 -1.05 -3.20 4.75
CA VAL A 186 -1.46 -3.37 3.35
C VAL A 186 -0.23 -3.25 2.43
N VAL A 187 0.62 -2.25 2.67
CA VAL A 187 1.84 -2.05 1.87
C VAL A 187 2.81 -3.20 2.05
N LYS A 188 3.05 -3.62 3.30
CA LYS A 188 3.94 -4.77 3.59
C LYS A 188 3.53 -6.03 2.83
N ARG A 189 2.21 -6.29 2.74
CA ARG A 189 1.69 -7.56 2.21
C ARG A 189 1.65 -7.63 0.69
N ILE A 190 1.29 -6.54 0.01
CA ILE A 190 0.97 -6.64 -1.42
C ILE A 190 1.63 -5.61 -2.33
N CYS A 191 2.23 -4.51 -1.82
CA CYS A 191 2.78 -3.48 -2.70
C CYS A 191 4.20 -3.83 -3.17
N ASP A 192 4.46 -3.58 -4.45
CA ASP A 192 5.79 -3.61 -5.05
C ASP A 192 6.45 -2.24 -4.94
N SER A 193 5.66 -1.17 -5.14
CA SER A 193 6.06 0.23 -4.96
C SER A 193 5.06 0.97 -4.10
N ALA A 194 5.51 2.07 -3.51
CA ALA A 194 4.66 2.93 -2.70
C ALA A 194 5.01 4.41 -2.87
N ALA A 195 4.05 5.27 -2.52
CA ALA A 195 4.28 6.69 -2.30
C ALA A 195 3.66 7.11 -0.98
N VAL A 196 4.33 8.01 -0.26
CA VAL A 196 3.78 8.66 0.93
C VAL A 196 3.25 10.03 0.52
N MET A 197 1.98 10.30 0.82
CA MET A 197 1.30 11.52 0.44
C MET A 197 1.00 12.38 1.65
N HIS A 198 1.44 13.64 1.61
CA HIS A 198 1.19 14.63 2.64
C HIS A 198 0.71 15.94 2.00
N ALA A 199 -0.39 16.49 2.49
CA ALA A 199 -0.94 17.79 2.03
C ALA A 199 -0.98 17.94 0.49
N GLY A 200 -1.43 16.91 -0.21
CA GLY A 200 -1.59 16.91 -1.67
C GLY A 200 -0.32 16.62 -2.48
N ARG A 201 0.83 16.35 -1.84
CA ARG A 201 2.12 16.09 -2.50
C ARG A 201 2.71 14.76 -2.06
N PHE A 202 3.53 14.16 -2.92
CA PHE A 202 4.36 13.01 -2.52
C PHE A 202 5.62 13.50 -1.82
N THR A 203 5.88 12.96 -0.61
CA THR A 203 7.14 13.13 0.12
C THR A 203 8.14 12.06 -0.25
N GLU A 204 7.66 10.85 -0.49
CA GLU A 204 8.46 9.70 -0.95
C GLU A 204 7.69 8.94 -2.02
N SER A 205 8.40 8.40 -3.01
CA SER A 205 7.83 7.52 -4.03
C SER A 205 8.90 6.61 -4.63
N GLY A 206 8.57 5.34 -4.90
CA GLY A 206 9.44 4.37 -5.52
C GLY A 206 9.18 2.92 -5.08
N PRO A 207 10.03 1.95 -5.51
CA PRO A 207 10.00 0.58 -5.03
C PRO A 207 10.09 0.52 -3.50
N VAL A 208 9.27 -0.33 -2.87
CA VAL A 208 9.21 -0.42 -1.40
C VAL A 208 10.59 -0.75 -0.81
N THR A 209 11.32 -1.67 -1.41
CA THR A 209 12.67 -2.06 -0.96
C THR A 209 13.66 -0.91 -1.02
N GLU A 210 13.62 -0.07 -2.05
CA GLU A 210 14.47 1.11 -2.17
C GLU A 210 14.11 2.20 -1.16
N LEU A 211 12.80 2.42 -0.95
CA LEU A 211 12.34 3.37 0.06
C LEU A 211 12.76 2.95 1.46
N LEU A 212 12.67 1.65 1.77
CA LEU A 212 13.10 1.11 3.07
C LEU A 212 14.61 1.25 3.32
N ALA A 213 15.42 1.17 2.25
CA ALA A 213 16.87 1.35 2.36
C ALA A 213 17.32 2.81 2.53
N ARG A 214 16.43 3.79 2.27
CA ARG A 214 16.79 5.22 2.38
C ARG A 214 16.95 5.65 3.84
N PRO A 215 18.04 6.35 4.19
CA PRO A 215 18.16 6.99 5.49
C PRO A 215 17.00 7.96 5.74
N GLY A 216 16.43 7.92 6.94
CA GLY A 216 15.33 8.82 7.31
C GLY A 216 13.99 8.55 6.61
N SER A 217 13.82 7.42 5.93
CA SER A 217 12.57 7.09 5.22
C SER A 217 11.36 7.14 6.15
N GLU A 218 10.35 7.87 5.73
CA GLU A 218 9.06 7.98 6.39
C GLU A 218 8.30 6.64 6.29
N LEU A 219 8.40 6.00 5.13
CA LEU A 219 7.83 4.67 4.90
C LEU A 219 8.46 3.62 5.85
N ALA A 220 9.80 3.61 5.97
CA ALA A 220 10.49 2.67 6.85
C ALA A 220 10.08 2.87 8.32
N ARG A 221 9.96 4.12 8.78
CA ARG A 221 9.48 4.43 10.13
C ARG A 221 8.05 3.95 10.38
N GLY A 222 7.18 4.12 9.39
CA GLY A 222 5.79 3.68 9.50
C GLY A 222 5.63 2.15 9.46
N LEU A 223 6.38 1.46 8.59
CA LEU A 223 6.33 0.00 8.46
C LEU A 223 6.96 -0.73 9.64
N PHE A 224 7.99 -0.15 10.27
CA PHE A 224 8.68 -0.70 11.43
C PHE A 224 8.71 0.34 12.56
N PRO A 225 7.59 0.56 13.25
CA PRO A 225 7.56 1.46 14.38
C PRO A 225 8.49 0.94 15.49
N LEU A 226 9.39 1.80 15.94
CA LEU A 226 10.28 1.50 17.05
C LEU A 226 9.75 2.17 18.33
N PRO A 227 9.97 1.57 19.49
CA PRO A 227 9.60 2.20 20.75
C PRO A 227 10.34 3.56 20.88
N PRO A 228 9.71 4.56 21.52
CA PRO A 228 10.40 5.78 21.84
C PRO A 228 11.57 5.45 22.80
N ALA A 229 12.78 5.77 22.39
CA ALA A 229 13.95 5.62 23.24
C ALA A 229 14.66 6.97 23.34
N GLU A 230 14.74 7.48 24.57
CA GLU A 230 15.56 8.63 24.87
C GLU A 230 17.00 8.17 25.15
N PRO A 231 18.00 8.78 24.50
CA PRO A 231 19.39 8.49 24.81
C PRO A 231 19.65 8.75 26.29
N ARG A 232 20.24 7.77 26.98
CA ARG A 232 20.75 8.00 28.36
C ARG A 232 21.99 8.90 28.30
N ALA A 233 22.23 9.64 29.35
CA ALA A 233 23.46 10.42 29.44
C ALA A 233 24.69 9.50 29.25
N GLY A 234 25.53 9.82 28.27
CA GLY A 234 26.69 9.00 27.91
C GLY A 234 26.38 7.78 27.05
N SER A 235 25.23 7.75 26.35
CA SER A 235 24.95 6.73 25.37
C SER A 235 24.46 7.33 24.01
N THR A 236 24.60 6.56 22.94
CA THR A 236 24.13 6.90 21.61
C THR A 236 23.05 5.90 21.21
N VAL A 237 21.85 6.37 20.89
CA VAL A 237 20.80 5.55 20.31
C VAL A 237 20.86 5.65 18.79
N VAL A 238 20.91 4.49 18.13
CA VAL A 238 21.05 4.37 16.68
C VAL A 238 19.92 3.51 16.14
N GLU A 239 19.26 3.98 15.12
CA GLU A 239 18.30 3.20 14.34
C GLU A 239 19.00 2.68 13.10
N VAL A 240 18.94 1.38 12.89
CA VAL A 240 19.59 0.70 11.78
C VAL A 240 18.51 0.01 10.96
N THR A 241 18.42 0.37 9.68
CA THR A 241 17.56 -0.32 8.70
C THR A 241 18.41 -1.09 7.71
N PHE A 242 17.99 -2.31 7.39
CA PHE A 242 18.71 -3.21 6.49
C PHE A 242 17.75 -3.97 5.58
N VAL A 243 18.17 -4.22 4.33
CA VAL A 243 17.38 -4.85 3.27
C VAL A 243 18.22 -5.91 2.57
N GLY A 244 17.59 -7.05 2.23
CA GLY A 244 18.22 -8.11 1.44
C GLY A 244 19.42 -8.77 2.12
N GLY A 245 20.53 -8.95 1.40
CA GLY A 245 21.73 -9.66 1.86
C GLY A 245 22.34 -9.14 3.16
N ALA A 246 22.19 -7.86 3.47
CA ALA A 246 22.63 -7.30 4.75
C ALA A 246 21.91 -7.90 5.97
N THR A 247 20.79 -8.59 5.77
CA THR A 247 20.05 -9.31 6.84
C THR A 247 20.72 -10.61 7.28
N GLU A 248 21.64 -11.15 6.49
CA GLU A 248 22.30 -12.44 6.75
C GLU A 248 23.60 -12.26 7.54
N GLU A 249 24.18 -11.06 7.53
CA GLU A 249 25.41 -10.78 8.25
C GLU A 249 25.13 -10.45 9.74
N PRO A 250 25.94 -11.01 10.67
CA PRO A 250 25.76 -10.78 12.11
C PRO A 250 26.36 -9.41 12.54
N PHE A 251 25.92 -8.32 11.92
CA PHE A 251 26.53 -6.98 12.07
C PHE A 251 26.58 -6.49 13.52
N VAL A 252 25.57 -6.80 14.35
CA VAL A 252 25.57 -6.42 15.78
C VAL A 252 26.73 -7.11 16.51
N SER A 253 26.90 -8.42 16.31
CA SER A 253 27.98 -9.17 16.91
C SER A 253 29.35 -8.81 16.35
N ALA A 254 29.43 -8.49 15.05
CA ALA A 254 30.66 -8.02 14.40
C ALA A 254 31.07 -6.65 14.95
N LEU A 255 30.11 -5.72 15.12
CA LEU A 255 30.34 -4.42 15.74
C LEU A 255 30.89 -4.56 17.17
N ALA A 256 30.19 -5.34 17.99
CA ALA A 256 30.58 -5.56 19.39
C ALA A 256 32.02 -6.13 19.52
N ARG A 257 32.35 -7.15 18.70
CA ARG A 257 33.69 -7.75 18.70
C ARG A 257 34.77 -6.82 18.18
N LYS A 258 34.49 -6.10 17.06
CA LYS A 258 35.51 -5.24 16.40
C LYS A 258 35.91 -4.07 17.28
N TYR A 259 34.97 -3.49 17.99
CA TYR A 259 35.19 -2.28 18.80
C TYR A 259 35.24 -2.55 20.31
N SER A 260 35.06 -3.82 20.73
CA SER A 260 35.01 -4.23 22.14
C SER A 260 34.00 -3.39 22.96
N VAL A 261 32.82 -3.20 22.37
CA VAL A 261 31.72 -2.42 23.00
C VAL A 261 30.52 -3.32 23.24
N ASP A 262 29.81 -3.07 24.33
CA ASP A 262 28.53 -3.70 24.58
C ASP A 262 27.43 -2.98 23.79
N VAL A 263 26.65 -3.74 23.03
CA VAL A 263 25.54 -3.23 22.22
C VAL A 263 24.22 -3.73 22.81
N ASN A 264 23.40 -2.80 23.26
CA ASN A 264 22.06 -3.12 23.72
C ASN A 264 21.03 -2.98 22.58
N ILE A 265 20.12 -3.95 22.42
CA ILE A 265 19.01 -3.90 21.47
C ILE A 265 17.78 -3.41 22.23
N LEU A 266 17.34 -2.19 21.93
CA LEU A 266 16.18 -1.56 22.57
C LEU A 266 14.85 -2.01 21.96
N GLY A 267 14.85 -2.34 20.67
CA GLY A 267 13.68 -2.82 19.93
C GLY A 267 14.00 -3.09 18.49
N GLY A 268 13.03 -3.69 17.78
CA GLY A 268 13.15 -3.93 16.36
C GLY A 268 12.34 -5.10 15.86
N ALA A 269 12.29 -5.22 14.54
CA ALA A 269 11.63 -6.32 13.84
C ALA A 269 12.38 -6.67 12.56
N VAL A 270 12.23 -7.92 12.11
CA VAL A 270 12.71 -8.42 10.82
C VAL A 270 11.54 -9.15 10.16
N GLU A 271 11.19 -8.74 8.96
CA GLU A 271 10.05 -9.28 8.20
C GLU A 271 10.45 -9.52 6.74
N THR A 272 9.60 -10.23 6.00
CA THR A 272 9.75 -10.38 4.54
C THR A 272 8.77 -9.44 3.85
N ILE A 273 9.26 -8.46 3.08
CA ILE A 273 8.48 -7.46 2.34
C ILE A 273 8.90 -7.51 0.87
N ALA A 274 7.93 -7.58 -0.04
CA ALA A 274 8.17 -7.69 -1.48
C ALA A 274 9.14 -8.83 -1.88
N GLY A 275 9.16 -9.91 -1.07
CA GLY A 275 10.04 -11.08 -1.29
C GLY A 275 11.45 -10.94 -0.72
N GLU A 276 11.81 -9.81 -0.14
CA GLU A 276 13.11 -9.58 0.50
C GLU A 276 12.99 -9.50 2.03
N ARG A 277 14.02 -9.95 2.74
CA ARG A 277 14.09 -9.76 4.20
C ARG A 277 14.49 -8.32 4.48
N VAL A 278 13.71 -7.66 5.30
CA VAL A 278 13.91 -6.28 5.73
C VAL A 278 13.84 -6.23 7.25
N GLY A 279 14.70 -5.47 7.88
CA GLY A 279 14.66 -5.28 9.31
C GLY A 279 15.01 -3.85 9.71
N ARG A 280 14.49 -3.48 10.89
CA ARG A 280 14.84 -2.23 11.55
C ARG A 280 15.10 -2.53 13.03
N LEU A 281 16.27 -2.14 13.51
CA LEU A 281 16.69 -2.31 14.90
C LEU A 281 17.01 -0.95 15.52
N GLN A 282 16.74 -0.84 16.80
CA GLN A 282 17.16 0.28 17.62
C GLN A 282 18.23 -0.22 18.60
N LEU A 283 19.43 0.31 18.46
CA LEU A 283 20.61 -0.08 19.21
C LEU A 283 21.05 1.05 20.13
N GLU A 284 21.50 0.71 21.33
CA GLU A 284 22.16 1.64 22.24
C GLU A 284 23.65 1.27 22.34
N LEU A 285 24.50 2.25 22.08
CA LEU A 285 25.96 2.16 22.17
C LEU A 285 26.45 3.02 23.33
N PRO A 286 27.47 2.58 24.11
CA PRO A 286 28.08 3.42 25.12
C PRO A 286 28.85 4.60 24.50
N GLY A 287 28.82 5.75 25.10
CA GLY A 287 29.49 6.98 24.65
C GLY A 287 28.61 7.88 23.79
N GLU A 288 29.01 9.12 23.68
CA GLU A 288 28.35 10.14 22.86
C GLU A 288 28.55 9.85 21.36
N PRO A 289 27.70 10.40 20.45
CA PRO A 289 27.80 10.16 19.02
C PRO A 289 29.17 10.44 18.40
N SER A 290 29.90 11.41 18.92
CA SER A 290 31.26 11.74 18.48
C SER A 290 32.27 10.64 18.79
N VAL A 291 32.11 9.95 19.93
CA VAL A 291 32.93 8.81 20.33
C VAL A 291 32.61 7.59 19.47
N ASN A 292 31.37 7.43 19.06
CA ASN A 292 30.89 6.31 18.26
C ASN A 292 31.03 6.51 16.73
N ALA A 293 31.78 7.53 16.27
CA ALA A 293 31.91 7.84 14.85
C ALA A 293 32.43 6.64 14.00
N ALA A 294 33.40 5.88 14.51
CA ALA A 294 33.95 4.71 13.85
C ALA A 294 32.96 3.53 13.78
N GLN A 295 32.17 3.32 14.83
CA GLN A 295 31.12 2.32 14.90
C GLN A 295 29.98 2.62 13.92
N LEU A 296 29.58 3.89 13.85
CA LEU A 296 28.56 4.36 12.90
C LEU A 296 29.03 4.24 11.44
N ALA A 297 30.32 4.56 11.18
CA ALA A 297 30.92 4.36 9.86
C ALA A 297 30.94 2.89 9.47
N PHE A 298 31.33 1.99 10.38
CA PHE A 298 31.31 0.55 10.15
C PHE A 298 29.93 0.03 9.75
N LEU A 299 28.86 0.45 10.43
CA LEU A 299 27.51 0.05 10.10
C LEU A 299 27.11 0.54 8.69
N ARG A 300 27.48 1.78 8.33
CA ARG A 300 27.21 2.33 6.99
C ARG A 300 28.01 1.62 5.90
N GLU A 301 29.26 1.29 6.15
CA GLU A 301 30.14 0.52 5.23
C GLU A 301 29.60 -0.91 4.99
N ALA A 302 28.91 -1.49 5.97
CA ALA A 302 28.21 -2.75 5.85
C ALA A 302 26.89 -2.64 5.05
N GLY A 303 26.60 -1.49 4.42
CA GLY A 303 25.41 -1.28 3.59
C GLY A 303 24.12 -1.03 4.39
N LEU A 304 24.25 -0.67 5.68
CA LEU A 304 23.09 -0.41 6.54
C LEU A 304 22.71 1.08 6.49
N SER A 305 21.43 1.38 6.50
CA SER A 305 20.93 2.74 6.73
C SER A 305 21.00 3.04 8.24
N VAL A 306 21.68 4.12 8.61
CA VAL A 306 22.00 4.43 10.01
C VAL A 306 21.56 5.85 10.36
N ASP A 307 20.54 5.95 11.20
CA ASP A 307 20.02 7.20 11.74
C ASP A 307 20.38 7.32 13.25
N VAL A 308 21.03 8.40 13.62
CA VAL A 308 21.37 8.68 15.03
C VAL A 308 20.22 9.49 15.64
N ARG A 309 19.63 8.97 16.71
CA ARG A 309 18.63 9.73 17.48
C ARG A 309 19.32 10.83 18.29
N THR A 310 18.94 12.05 17.96
CA THR A 310 19.18 13.22 18.82
C THR A 310 17.92 13.46 19.65
N SER A 311 18.04 14.17 20.76
CA SER A 311 16.96 14.40 21.74
C SER A 311 15.77 15.25 21.25
N ASP A 312 15.55 15.36 19.94
CA ASP A 312 14.42 16.09 19.36
C ASP A 312 13.39 15.08 18.80
N PRO A 313 12.19 14.95 19.38
CA PRO A 313 11.20 13.98 18.95
C PRO A 313 10.58 14.43 17.62
N ALA A 314 11.00 13.83 16.51
CA ALA A 314 10.19 13.87 15.30
C ALA A 314 8.87 13.14 15.61
N GLU A 315 7.74 13.86 15.57
CA GLU A 315 6.39 13.32 15.82
C GLU A 315 6.14 12.03 15.03
N PRO A 316 5.76 10.94 15.71
CA PRO A 316 5.39 9.72 15.00
C PRO A 316 4.08 9.93 14.23
N LEU A 317 3.97 9.30 13.06
CA LEU A 317 2.72 9.07 12.33
C LEU A 317 1.81 8.11 13.12
N THR A 318 1.51 8.41 14.38
CA THR A 318 0.65 7.56 15.19
C THR A 318 -0.82 7.89 14.95
N ALA A 319 -1.58 6.83 14.71
CA ALA A 319 -3.03 6.80 14.81
C ALA A 319 -3.44 7.07 16.27
N GLU A 320 -3.81 8.32 16.58
CA GLU A 320 -4.64 8.66 17.73
C GLU A 320 -5.25 10.03 17.48
N GLU A 321 -6.51 9.98 17.05
CA GLU A 321 -7.58 10.96 17.33
C GLU A 321 -8.85 10.58 16.54
N ASP A 322 -9.42 9.41 16.89
CA ASP A 322 -10.84 9.14 16.67
C ASP A 322 -11.50 8.87 18.02
N ALA A 323 -11.65 9.95 18.82
CA ALA A 323 -12.54 9.99 19.97
C ALA A 323 -13.03 11.41 20.17
N ARG A 324 -13.99 11.83 19.30
CA ARG A 324 -15.05 12.79 19.68
C ARG A 324 -16.17 12.80 18.66
#